data_432383e2fff255eef09a4242cfd07b89
#
_entry.id   432383e2fff255eef09a4242cfd07b89
#
_cell.length_a   1.000
_cell.length_b   1.000
_cell.length_c   1.000
_cell.angle_alpha   90.00
_cell.angle_beta   90.00
_cell.angle_gamma   90.00
#
_symmetry.space_group_name_H-M   'P 1'
#
loop_
_entity.id
_entity.type
_entity.pdbx_description
1 polymer ?
#
loop_
_entity_poly.entity_id
_entity_poly.type
_entity_poly.pdbx_seq_one_letter_code
_entity_poly.pdbx_strand_id
1 'polypeptide(L)'
;MERYNIISEKNKREIVLLRGSGCVYKKCTFCDYYTDSCKNPQENYLLNQSVLEQVTGQYGNLEVINSGSVFELDEKTLDLIKSICHEKKISTIHFESHYLYRKKIPDLRKYFSEFDLKMKLGLETFDYDFRESVLHKGINEKNPSIIAEHFDEANFLFGITGQTVESMKQDIELGLENFERICLNIMCDNTTGVSPDKAVI
;
A
#
# COMPACT_ATOMS: atom_id res chain seq x y z
N MET A 1 -8.00 -15.52 -6.87
CA MET A 1 -7.16 -14.30 -6.78
C MET A 1 -5.72 -14.73 -6.64
N GLU A 2 -4.84 -14.27 -7.52
CA GLU A 2 -3.40 -14.50 -7.42
C GLU A 2 -2.83 -13.63 -6.31
N ARG A 3 -2.00 -14.23 -5.44
CA ARG A 3 -1.47 -13.57 -4.23
C ARG A 3 0.05 -13.42 -4.22
N TYR A 4 0.73 -13.93 -5.24
CA TYR A 4 2.16 -13.79 -5.42
C TYR A 4 2.43 -13.41 -6.87
N ASN A 5 3.31 -12.44 -7.08
CA ASN A 5 3.72 -12.01 -8.42
C ASN A 5 5.16 -11.49 -8.41
N ILE A 6 5.74 -11.34 -9.59
CA ILE A 6 7.11 -10.90 -9.83
C ILE A 6 7.10 -9.69 -10.76
N ILE A 7 7.72 -8.61 -10.33
CA ILE A 7 8.02 -7.45 -11.18
C ILE A 7 9.48 -7.59 -11.65
N SER A 8 9.65 -7.92 -12.91
CA SER A 8 10.95 -8.26 -13.50
C SER A 8 11.64 -7.11 -14.25
N GLU A 9 10.97 -5.98 -14.43
CA GLU A 9 11.49 -4.84 -15.18
C GLU A 9 11.89 -3.69 -14.24
N LYS A 10 11.14 -2.60 -14.21
CA LYS A 10 11.44 -1.47 -13.33
C LYS A 10 11.20 -1.83 -11.87
N ASN A 11 12.12 -1.40 -10.99
CA ASN A 11 12.02 -1.64 -9.54
C ASN A 11 11.75 -3.13 -9.24
N LYS A 12 12.65 -3.99 -9.70
CA LYS A 12 12.54 -5.46 -9.59
C LYS A 12 12.27 -5.90 -8.18
N ARG A 13 11.21 -6.66 -7.98
CA ARG A 13 10.78 -7.15 -6.67
C ARG A 13 9.79 -8.29 -6.79
N GLU A 14 9.60 -9.00 -5.71
CA GLU A 14 8.48 -9.91 -5.53
C GLU A 14 7.37 -9.19 -4.79
N ILE A 15 6.11 -9.48 -5.13
CA ILE A 15 4.94 -8.90 -4.47
C ILE A 15 4.10 -10.01 -3.90
N VAL A 16 3.69 -9.88 -2.64
CA VAL A 16 2.74 -10.75 -1.98
C VAL A 16 1.50 -9.96 -1.54
N LEU A 17 0.31 -10.54 -1.76
CA LEU A 17 -0.95 -10.02 -1.24
C LEU A 17 -1.37 -10.88 -0.05
N LEU A 18 -1.20 -10.37 1.15
CA LEU A 18 -1.56 -11.02 2.39
C LEU A 18 -2.98 -10.63 2.84
N ARG A 19 -3.54 -11.41 3.75
CA ARG A 19 -4.85 -11.15 4.32
C ARG A 19 -4.73 -10.76 5.80
N GLY A 20 -5.30 -9.62 6.14
CA GLY A 20 -5.39 -9.12 7.50
C GLY A 20 -6.77 -9.21 8.11
N SER A 21 -6.92 -8.61 9.30
CA SER A 21 -8.19 -8.54 10.03
C SER A 21 -9.21 -7.57 9.40
N GLY A 22 -8.78 -6.85 8.37
CA GLY A 22 -9.56 -5.88 7.60
C GLY A 22 -9.25 -4.44 7.93
N CYS A 23 -9.46 -3.56 6.95
CA CYS A 23 -9.19 -2.15 7.08
C CYS A 23 -10.02 -1.53 8.22
N VAL A 24 -9.37 -0.88 9.17
CA VAL A 24 -10.04 -0.18 10.29
C VAL A 24 -10.74 1.09 9.80
N TYR A 25 -10.16 1.77 8.80
CA TYR A 25 -10.70 3.03 8.31
C TYR A 25 -12.03 2.86 7.55
N LYS A 26 -12.10 2.01 6.54
CA LYS A 26 -13.30 1.60 5.78
C LYS A 26 -14.23 2.71 5.24
N LYS A 27 -13.71 3.91 5.03
CA LYS A 27 -14.54 5.05 4.56
C LYS A 27 -14.21 5.48 3.14
N CYS A 28 -13.13 4.94 2.55
CA CYS A 28 -12.75 5.27 1.17
C CYS A 28 -13.84 4.82 0.20
N THR A 29 -14.37 5.74 -0.57
CA THR A 29 -15.52 5.51 -1.47
C THR A 29 -15.18 4.64 -2.68
N PHE A 30 -13.90 4.57 -3.04
CA PHE A 30 -13.38 3.86 -4.21
C PHE A 30 -12.87 2.45 -3.91
N CYS A 31 -12.79 2.06 -2.63
CA CYS A 31 -12.06 0.86 -2.21
C CYS A 31 -13.00 -0.22 -1.69
N ASP A 32 -12.90 -1.42 -2.26
CA ASP A 32 -13.59 -2.63 -1.82
C ASP A 32 -12.65 -3.73 -1.31
N TYR A 33 -11.35 -3.45 -1.18
CA TYR A 33 -10.34 -4.40 -0.70
C TYR A 33 -10.63 -4.95 0.70
N TYR A 34 -11.37 -4.22 1.53
CA TYR A 34 -11.79 -4.72 2.85
C TYR A 34 -12.64 -6.00 2.78
N THR A 35 -13.19 -6.34 1.62
CA THR A 35 -13.92 -7.60 1.40
C THR A 35 -13.02 -8.82 1.46
N ASP A 36 -11.72 -8.67 1.12
CA ASP A 36 -10.70 -9.71 1.29
C ASP A 36 -10.09 -9.63 2.70
N SER A 37 -10.89 -9.86 3.71
CA SER A 37 -10.45 -9.86 5.11
C SER A 37 -11.11 -10.97 5.90
N CYS A 38 -10.44 -11.44 6.96
CA CYS A 38 -10.99 -12.43 7.86
C CYS A 38 -10.67 -12.06 9.31
N LYS A 39 -11.66 -12.23 10.20
CA LYS A 39 -11.50 -11.96 11.64
C LYS A 39 -10.80 -13.09 12.38
N ASN A 40 -10.65 -14.26 11.76
CA ASN A 40 -9.95 -15.39 12.35
C ASN A 40 -8.43 -15.29 12.07
N PRO A 41 -7.60 -14.99 13.09
CA PRO A 41 -6.15 -14.83 12.89
C PRO A 41 -5.48 -16.12 12.37
N GLN A 42 -5.96 -17.28 12.80
CA GLN A 42 -5.38 -18.56 12.37
C GLN A 42 -5.62 -18.83 10.88
N GLU A 43 -6.78 -18.49 10.37
CA GLU A 43 -7.08 -18.61 8.94
C GLU A 43 -6.25 -17.62 8.11
N ASN A 44 -6.04 -16.40 8.61
CA ASN A 44 -5.17 -15.42 7.97
C ASN A 44 -3.73 -15.94 7.94
N TYR A 45 -3.22 -16.40 9.09
CA TYR A 45 -1.85 -16.92 9.19
C TYR A 45 -1.59 -18.08 8.22
N LEU A 46 -2.47 -19.08 8.15
CA LEU A 46 -2.30 -20.22 7.24
C LEU A 46 -2.31 -19.80 5.76
N LEU A 47 -3.20 -18.88 5.38
CA LEU A 47 -3.21 -18.33 4.04
C LEU A 47 -1.91 -17.56 3.76
N ASN A 48 -1.52 -16.67 4.67
CA ASN A 48 -0.33 -15.82 4.51
C ASN A 48 0.94 -16.67 4.46
N GLN A 49 1.02 -17.73 5.25
CA GLN A 49 2.12 -18.69 5.19
C GLN A 49 2.23 -19.33 3.80
N SER A 50 1.13 -19.82 3.24
CA SER A 50 1.14 -20.45 1.91
C SER A 50 1.52 -19.49 0.78
N VAL A 51 1.29 -18.19 0.97
CA VAL A 51 1.70 -17.14 0.03
C VAL A 51 3.19 -16.83 0.19
N LEU A 52 3.65 -16.63 1.43
CA LEU A 52 5.04 -16.31 1.74
C LEU A 52 6.02 -17.45 1.39
N GLU A 53 5.60 -18.70 1.45
CA GLU A 53 6.40 -19.87 1.01
C GLU A 53 6.74 -19.83 -0.49
N GLN A 54 6.05 -19.03 -1.31
CA GLN A 54 6.34 -18.85 -2.74
C GLN A 54 7.49 -17.86 -2.98
N VAL A 55 7.85 -17.04 -1.99
CA VAL A 55 8.89 -16.01 -2.11
C VAL A 55 10.25 -16.68 -2.30
N THR A 56 10.98 -16.25 -3.33
CA THR A 56 12.28 -16.82 -3.71
C THR A 56 13.48 -16.00 -3.27
N GLY A 57 13.28 -14.68 -3.08
CA GLY A 57 14.34 -13.72 -2.77
C GLY A 57 15.19 -13.31 -3.97
N GLN A 58 14.81 -13.67 -5.19
CA GLN A 58 15.62 -13.50 -6.40
C GLN A 58 16.10 -12.06 -6.68
N TYR A 59 15.38 -11.06 -6.13
CA TYR A 59 15.76 -9.65 -6.29
C TYR A 59 16.21 -8.99 -4.98
N GLY A 60 16.20 -9.72 -3.87
CA GLY A 60 16.48 -9.16 -2.54
C GLY A 60 15.47 -8.09 -2.08
N ASN A 61 14.30 -8.02 -2.72
CA ASN A 61 13.31 -6.97 -2.57
C ASN A 61 11.90 -7.56 -2.55
N LEU A 62 11.16 -7.34 -1.46
CA LEU A 62 9.83 -7.87 -1.24
C LEU A 62 8.84 -6.73 -0.96
N GLU A 63 7.78 -6.64 -1.74
CA GLU A 63 6.64 -5.77 -1.48
C GLU A 63 5.49 -6.57 -0.88
N VAL A 64 5.10 -6.21 0.33
CA VAL A 64 4.00 -6.84 1.05
C VAL A 64 2.81 -5.88 1.06
N ILE A 65 1.78 -6.23 0.31
CA ILE A 65 0.49 -5.54 0.33
C ILE A 65 -0.54 -6.40 1.04
N ASN A 66 -1.55 -5.80 1.60
CA ASN A 66 -2.66 -6.51 2.22
C ASN A 66 -3.96 -5.71 2.07
N SER A 67 -5.07 -6.33 2.38
CA SER A 67 -6.43 -5.76 2.23
C SER A 67 -6.74 -4.62 3.19
N GLY A 68 -5.72 -3.84 3.56
CA GLY A 68 -5.80 -2.74 4.52
C GLY A 68 -4.42 -2.12 4.74
N SER A 69 -3.95 -2.14 5.98
CA SER A 69 -2.63 -1.63 6.38
C SER A 69 -1.79 -2.74 7.00
N VAL A 70 -0.47 -2.66 6.89
CA VAL A 70 0.45 -3.58 7.56
C VAL A 70 0.14 -3.74 9.05
N PHE A 71 -0.35 -2.69 9.70
CA PHE A 71 -0.74 -2.69 11.12
C PHE A 71 -2.00 -3.51 11.45
N GLU A 72 -2.62 -4.11 10.44
CA GLU A 72 -3.80 -4.99 10.55
C GLU A 72 -3.45 -6.46 10.29
N LEU A 73 -2.16 -6.73 10.03
CA LEU A 73 -1.61 -8.08 10.07
C LEU A 73 -1.39 -8.52 11.53
N ASP A 74 -1.51 -9.80 11.80
CA ASP A 74 -1.20 -10.37 13.10
C ASP A 74 0.30 -10.50 13.33
N GLU A 75 0.73 -10.53 14.59
CA GLU A 75 2.13 -10.58 14.99
C GLU A 75 2.86 -11.80 14.42
N LYS A 76 2.22 -12.97 14.38
CA LYS A 76 2.81 -14.19 13.81
C LYS A 76 3.08 -14.05 12.32
N THR A 77 2.22 -13.33 11.59
CA THR A 77 2.45 -13.03 10.17
C THR A 77 3.64 -12.08 10.01
N LEU A 78 3.79 -11.06 10.87
CA LEU A 78 4.97 -10.17 10.84
C LEU A 78 6.27 -10.93 11.16
N ASP A 79 6.26 -11.82 12.14
CA ASP A 79 7.40 -12.69 12.47
C ASP A 79 7.76 -13.61 11.29
N LEU A 80 6.75 -14.15 10.62
CA LEU A 80 6.95 -15.00 9.44
C LEU A 80 7.56 -14.24 8.27
N ILE A 81 7.09 -13.01 7.99
CA ILE A 81 7.70 -12.13 6.98
C ILE A 81 9.18 -11.92 7.30
N LYS A 82 9.50 -11.59 8.55
CA LYS A 82 10.88 -11.38 9.01
C LYS A 82 11.74 -12.61 8.79
N SER A 83 11.22 -13.78 9.17
CA SER A 83 11.91 -15.09 9.00
C SER A 83 12.18 -15.41 7.54
N ILE A 84 11.19 -15.23 6.66
CA ILE A 84 11.33 -15.46 5.21
C ILE A 84 12.36 -14.49 4.61
N CYS A 85 12.33 -13.22 5.01
CA CYS A 85 13.30 -12.25 4.52
C CYS A 85 14.74 -12.62 4.89
N HIS A 86 14.98 -13.13 6.10
CA HIS A 86 16.29 -13.66 6.48
C HIS A 86 16.67 -14.89 5.66
N GLU A 87 15.80 -15.88 5.58
CA GLU A 87 16.05 -17.12 4.85
C GLU A 87 16.37 -16.87 3.38
N LYS A 88 15.60 -15.99 2.74
CA LYS A 88 15.71 -15.68 1.30
C LYS A 88 16.68 -14.53 1.00
N LYS A 89 17.38 -13.99 2.01
CA LYS A 89 18.36 -12.90 1.86
C LYS A 89 17.75 -11.64 1.23
N ILE A 90 16.50 -11.34 1.58
CA ILE A 90 15.84 -10.09 1.21
C ILE A 90 16.40 -8.98 2.08
N SER A 91 16.82 -7.90 1.46
CA SER A 91 17.39 -6.72 2.15
C SER A 91 16.43 -5.55 2.26
N THR A 92 15.49 -5.45 1.31
CA THR A 92 14.52 -4.34 1.26
C THR A 92 13.10 -4.87 1.34
N ILE A 93 12.29 -4.29 2.23
CA ILE A 93 10.89 -4.65 2.44
C ILE A 93 10.05 -3.39 2.25
N HIS A 94 8.99 -3.50 1.44
CA HIS A 94 8.01 -2.44 1.27
C HIS A 94 6.70 -2.84 1.93
N PHE A 95 6.19 -1.99 2.82
CA PHE A 95 4.86 -2.14 3.40
C PHE A 95 3.96 -0.97 3.02
N GLU A 96 2.67 -1.24 2.93
CA GLU A 96 1.66 -0.22 2.69
C GLU A 96 0.89 0.10 3.96
N SER A 97 0.58 1.39 4.16
CA SER A 97 -0.20 1.85 5.30
C SER A 97 -1.10 3.04 4.98
N HIS A 98 -2.23 3.09 5.66
CA HIS A 98 -3.05 4.29 5.72
C HIS A 98 -2.40 5.35 6.62
N TYR A 99 -2.59 6.64 6.30
CA TYR A 99 -2.03 7.79 7.03
C TYR A 99 -2.38 7.80 8.54
N LEU A 100 -3.51 7.23 8.91
CA LEU A 100 -3.93 7.15 10.32
C LEU A 100 -2.89 6.45 11.23
N TYR A 101 -2.08 5.55 10.65
CA TYR A 101 -1.06 4.79 11.36
C TYR A 101 0.33 5.44 11.37
N ARG A 102 0.53 6.63 10.77
CA ARG A 102 1.84 7.27 10.62
C ARG A 102 2.67 7.31 11.91
N LYS A 103 2.03 7.51 13.06
CA LYS A 103 2.70 7.56 14.37
C LYS A 103 3.21 6.19 14.85
N LYS A 104 2.77 5.09 14.26
CA LYS A 104 3.23 3.73 14.57
C LYS A 104 4.39 3.29 13.67
N ILE A 105 4.68 4.01 12.59
CA ILE A 105 5.75 3.67 11.64
C ILE A 105 7.13 3.59 12.33
N PRO A 106 7.52 4.50 13.24
CA PRO A 106 8.80 4.37 13.93
C PRO A 106 8.98 3.04 14.69
N ASP A 107 7.93 2.53 15.32
CA ASP A 107 7.98 1.25 16.02
C ASP A 107 8.11 0.09 15.04
N LEU A 108 7.42 0.14 13.90
CA LEU A 108 7.55 -0.87 12.85
C LEU A 108 8.96 -0.85 12.24
N ARG A 109 9.55 0.32 11.99
CA ARG A 109 10.94 0.46 11.54
C ARG A 109 11.93 -0.15 12.55
N LYS A 110 11.69 0.06 13.84
CA LYS A 110 12.50 -0.55 14.89
C LYS A 110 12.37 -2.08 14.88
N TYR A 111 11.15 -2.59 14.70
CA TYR A 111 10.90 -4.03 14.64
C TYR A 111 11.60 -4.71 13.44
N PHE A 112 11.66 -4.04 12.28
CA PHE A 112 12.33 -4.48 11.06
C PHE A 112 13.71 -3.81 10.85
N SER A 113 14.40 -3.39 11.91
CA SER A 113 15.64 -2.59 11.84
C SER A 113 16.82 -3.25 11.12
N GLU A 114 16.73 -4.54 10.86
CA GLU A 114 17.74 -5.34 10.12
C GLU A 114 17.58 -5.20 8.59
N PHE A 115 16.50 -4.58 8.13
CA PHE A 115 16.14 -4.43 6.72
C PHE A 115 16.00 -2.95 6.36
N ASP A 116 16.19 -2.64 5.07
CA ASP A 116 15.79 -1.35 4.52
C ASP A 116 14.26 -1.35 4.35
N LEU A 117 13.56 -0.78 5.35
CA LEU A 117 12.10 -0.75 5.37
C LEU A 117 11.58 0.50 4.66
N LYS A 118 10.83 0.31 3.60
CA LYS A 118 10.13 1.35 2.85
C LYS A 118 8.64 1.34 3.18
N MET A 119 8.14 2.48 3.63
CA MET A 119 6.72 2.66 3.94
C MET A 119 6.01 3.38 2.80
N LYS A 120 4.97 2.77 2.26
CA LYS A 120 4.16 3.32 1.18
C LYS A 120 2.82 3.84 1.72
N LEU A 121 2.51 5.08 1.38
CA LEU A 121 1.22 5.70 1.69
C LEU A 121 0.23 5.47 0.56
N GLY A 122 -0.95 4.97 0.85
CA GLY A 122 -2.10 5.10 -0.06
C GLY A 122 -2.62 6.54 0.01
N LEU A 123 -2.07 7.45 -0.80
CA LEU A 123 -2.43 8.87 -0.82
C LEU A 123 -3.58 9.17 -1.77
N GLU A 124 -3.55 8.57 -2.93
CA GLU A 124 -4.43 8.64 -4.09
C GLU A 124 -4.32 9.95 -4.89
N THR A 125 -4.27 11.11 -4.25
CA THR A 125 -4.08 12.43 -4.86
C THR A 125 -3.67 13.48 -3.82
N PHE A 126 -2.95 14.50 -4.24
CA PHE A 126 -2.69 15.70 -3.42
C PHE A 126 -3.85 16.71 -3.49
N ASP A 127 -4.75 16.61 -4.47
CA ASP A 127 -5.96 17.43 -4.50
C ASP A 127 -6.79 17.19 -3.23
N TYR A 128 -6.66 18.10 -2.28
CA TYR A 128 -7.29 17.95 -0.96
C TYR A 128 -8.81 17.82 -1.04
N ASP A 129 -9.45 18.65 -1.85
CA ASP A 129 -10.89 18.68 -1.91
C ASP A 129 -11.44 17.41 -2.58
N PHE A 130 -10.79 16.95 -3.63
CA PHE A 130 -11.11 15.66 -4.26
C PHE A 130 -10.84 14.50 -3.33
N ARG A 131 -9.68 14.47 -2.67
CA ARG A 131 -9.27 13.42 -1.74
C ARG A 131 -10.21 13.26 -0.56
N GLU A 132 -10.66 14.38 0.04
CA GLU A 132 -11.49 14.32 1.25
C GLU A 132 -12.98 14.34 0.97
N SER A 133 -13.44 15.06 -0.07
CA SER A 133 -14.87 15.19 -0.37
C SER A 133 -15.41 14.13 -1.31
N VAL A 134 -14.55 13.57 -2.20
CA VAL A 134 -14.94 12.53 -3.16
C VAL A 134 -14.45 11.17 -2.71
N LEU A 135 -13.16 11.05 -2.42
CA LEU A 135 -12.54 9.75 -2.07
C LEU A 135 -12.70 9.39 -0.59
N HIS A 136 -13.03 10.34 0.27
CA HIS A 136 -13.17 10.18 1.72
C HIS A 136 -11.93 9.52 2.35
N LYS A 137 -10.73 9.95 1.94
CA LYS A 137 -9.48 9.31 2.35
C LYS A 137 -9.10 9.54 3.81
N GLY A 138 -9.56 10.64 4.43
CA GLY A 138 -9.29 10.95 5.84
C GLY A 138 -7.86 11.37 6.14
N ILE A 139 -7.22 12.05 5.20
CA ILE A 139 -5.91 12.67 5.36
C ILE A 139 -6.10 14.18 5.44
N ASN A 140 -6.46 14.68 6.64
CA ASN A 140 -6.77 16.09 6.87
C ASN A 140 -5.52 17.00 6.87
N GLU A 141 -4.52 16.68 6.04
CA GLU A 141 -3.31 17.46 5.84
C GLU A 141 -3.23 17.91 4.37
N LYS A 142 -2.86 19.17 4.14
CA LYS A 142 -2.74 19.75 2.81
C LYS A 142 -1.29 19.87 2.34
N ASN A 143 -0.36 19.98 3.28
CA ASN A 143 1.04 20.19 2.97
C ASN A 143 1.70 18.87 2.53
N PRO A 144 2.22 18.78 1.28
CA PRO A 144 2.82 17.55 0.76
C PRO A 144 4.00 17.05 1.60
N SER A 145 4.87 17.92 2.08
CA SER A 145 6.04 17.51 2.87
C SER A 145 5.65 16.96 4.26
N ILE A 146 4.58 17.49 4.87
CA ILE A 146 4.05 16.94 6.13
C ILE A 146 3.38 15.60 5.90
N ILE A 147 2.67 15.43 4.77
CA ILE A 147 2.09 14.15 4.39
C ILE A 147 3.18 13.09 4.23
N ALA A 148 4.29 13.44 3.58
CA ALA A 148 5.40 12.54 3.30
C ALA A 148 6.29 12.22 4.51
N GLU A 149 6.26 13.01 5.60
CA GLU A 149 7.21 12.96 6.72
C GLU A 149 7.54 11.55 7.25
N HIS A 150 6.57 10.64 7.21
CA HIS A 150 6.72 9.28 7.74
C HIS A 150 6.81 8.18 6.67
N PHE A 151 6.70 8.56 5.39
CA PHE A 151 6.57 7.63 4.27
C PHE A 151 7.67 7.85 3.24
N ASP A 152 8.18 6.77 2.68
CA ASP A 152 9.20 6.78 1.62
C ASP A 152 8.55 6.78 0.24
N GLU A 153 7.35 6.24 0.13
CA GLU A 153 6.66 5.99 -1.13
C GLU A 153 5.18 6.36 -1.05
N ALA A 154 4.56 6.60 -2.21
CA ALA A 154 3.12 6.84 -2.30
C ALA A 154 2.46 6.12 -3.47
N ASN A 155 1.21 5.69 -3.25
CA ASN A 155 0.28 5.28 -4.29
C ASN A 155 -0.61 6.44 -4.68
N PHE A 156 -0.77 6.65 -5.99
CA PHE A 156 -1.75 7.54 -6.60
C PHE A 156 -2.76 6.73 -7.38
N LEU A 157 -3.99 7.21 -7.45
CA LEU A 157 -5.08 6.56 -8.18
C LEU A 157 -5.62 7.52 -9.23
N PHE A 158 -5.46 7.16 -10.49
CA PHE A 158 -5.81 7.97 -11.65
C PHE A 158 -6.98 7.39 -12.41
N GLY A 159 -7.67 8.25 -13.16
CA GLY A 159 -8.80 7.87 -13.99
C GLY A 159 -10.09 7.69 -13.20
N ILE A 160 -10.30 8.49 -12.16
CA ILE A 160 -11.55 8.54 -11.41
C ILE A 160 -12.42 9.66 -11.99
N THR A 161 -13.71 9.42 -12.14
CA THR A 161 -14.67 10.45 -12.56
C THR A 161 -14.56 11.70 -11.69
N GLY A 162 -14.32 12.83 -12.33
CA GLY A 162 -14.11 14.13 -11.67
C GLY A 162 -12.66 14.54 -11.47
N GLN A 163 -11.67 13.66 -11.72
CA GLN A 163 -10.27 14.09 -11.84
C GLN A 163 -10.04 14.86 -13.15
N THR A 164 -8.98 15.67 -13.17
CA THR A 164 -8.52 16.37 -14.38
C THR A 164 -7.10 15.93 -14.72
N VAL A 165 -6.72 16.07 -15.99
CA VAL A 165 -5.35 15.83 -16.46
C VAL A 165 -4.37 16.71 -15.70
N GLU A 166 -4.73 17.95 -15.41
CA GLU A 166 -3.94 18.93 -14.67
C GLU A 166 -3.69 18.49 -13.24
N SER A 167 -4.74 18.01 -12.52
CA SER A 167 -4.58 17.53 -11.14
C SER A 167 -3.68 16.29 -11.08
N MET A 168 -3.82 15.36 -12.02
CA MET A 168 -2.97 14.16 -12.09
C MET A 168 -1.51 14.50 -12.42
N LYS A 169 -1.24 15.49 -13.29
CA LYS A 169 0.12 15.98 -13.55
C LYS A 169 0.74 16.59 -12.29
N GLN A 170 -0.02 17.42 -11.59
CA GLN A 170 0.41 18.01 -10.31
C GLN A 170 0.70 16.92 -9.27
N ASP A 171 -0.10 15.87 -9.20
CA ASP A 171 0.14 14.70 -8.32
C ASP A 171 1.49 14.03 -8.63
N ILE A 172 1.84 13.88 -9.91
CA ILE A 172 3.14 13.31 -10.31
C ILE A 172 4.29 14.23 -9.88
N GLU A 173 4.19 15.53 -10.16
CA GLU A 173 5.22 16.51 -9.81
C GLU A 173 5.47 16.55 -8.29
N LEU A 174 4.41 16.77 -7.50
CA LEU A 174 4.50 16.77 -6.04
C LEU A 174 4.93 15.41 -5.47
N GLY A 175 4.50 14.31 -6.10
CA GLY A 175 4.89 12.97 -5.70
C GLY A 175 6.40 12.75 -5.86
N LEU A 176 6.97 13.13 -7.00
CA LEU A 176 8.41 13.01 -7.27
C LEU A 176 9.26 13.96 -6.43
N GLU A 177 8.70 15.09 -5.99
CA GLU A 177 9.38 16.03 -5.08
C GLU A 177 9.43 15.55 -3.63
N ASN A 178 8.45 14.77 -3.18
CA ASN A 178 8.26 14.45 -1.76
C ASN A 178 8.50 12.99 -1.40
N PHE A 179 8.52 12.06 -2.36
CA PHE A 179 8.71 10.63 -2.13
C PHE A 179 9.86 10.06 -2.96
N GLU A 180 10.51 9.02 -2.46
CA GLU A 180 11.57 8.30 -3.17
C GLU A 180 11.00 7.53 -4.39
N ARG A 181 9.75 7.06 -4.28
CA ARG A 181 9.05 6.32 -5.34
C ARG A 181 7.55 6.62 -5.29
N ILE A 182 6.98 6.77 -6.47
CA ILE A 182 5.51 6.83 -6.64
C ILE A 182 5.02 5.64 -7.46
N CYS A 183 3.84 5.16 -7.14
CA CYS A 183 3.13 4.13 -7.89
C CYS A 183 1.84 4.74 -8.43
N LEU A 184 1.68 4.70 -9.75
CA LEU A 184 0.49 5.20 -10.42
C LEU A 184 -0.44 4.01 -10.70
N ASN A 185 -1.55 3.95 -10.00
CA ASN A 185 -2.61 2.98 -10.21
C ASN A 185 -3.71 3.59 -11.08
N ILE A 186 -4.29 2.78 -11.95
CA ILE A 186 -5.42 3.19 -12.78
C ILE A 186 -6.69 2.61 -12.18
N MET A 187 -7.70 3.47 -11.99
CA MET A 187 -9.01 3.04 -11.48
C MET A 187 -9.62 2.00 -12.42
N CYS A 188 -10.01 0.88 -11.84
CA CYS A 188 -10.74 -0.19 -12.53
C CYS A 188 -12.14 -0.34 -11.95
N ASP A 189 -13.05 -0.94 -12.72
CA ASP A 189 -14.37 -1.29 -12.21
C ASP A 189 -14.25 -2.20 -10.97
N ASN A 190 -15.00 -1.86 -9.93
CA ASN A 190 -15.06 -2.61 -8.69
C ASN A 190 -16.51 -2.60 -8.12
N THR A 191 -16.70 -3.02 -6.89
CA THR A 191 -18.03 -3.11 -6.26
C THR A 191 -18.49 -1.78 -5.63
N THR A 192 -17.69 -0.72 -5.70
CA THR A 192 -18.02 0.60 -5.13
C THR A 192 -18.86 1.44 -6.09
N GLY A 193 -19.37 2.58 -5.59
CA GLY A 193 -20.10 3.54 -6.42
C GLY A 193 -19.21 4.49 -7.23
N VAL A 194 -17.88 4.40 -7.09
CA VAL A 194 -16.93 5.26 -7.82
C VAL A 194 -16.56 4.58 -9.13
N SER A 195 -16.74 5.26 -10.24
CA SER A 195 -16.53 4.74 -11.58
C SER A 195 -15.20 5.22 -12.19
N PRO A 196 -14.53 4.39 -12.98
CA PRO A 196 -13.41 4.83 -13.79
C PRO A 196 -13.87 5.79 -14.91
N ASP A 197 -13.02 6.77 -15.20
CA ASP A 197 -13.16 7.66 -16.33
C ASP A 197 -11.97 7.47 -17.29
N LYS A 198 -12.20 6.69 -18.33
CA LYS A 198 -11.15 6.38 -19.33
C LYS A 198 -10.82 7.55 -20.24
N ALA A 199 -11.58 8.63 -20.21
CA ALA A 199 -11.35 9.79 -21.08
C ALA A 199 -10.27 10.73 -20.54
N VAL A 200 -9.91 10.60 -19.24
CA VAL A 200 -8.89 11.45 -18.58
C VAL A 200 -7.51 10.78 -18.44
N ILE A 201 -7.37 9.52 -18.90
CA ILE A 201 -6.11 8.74 -18.83
C ILE A 201 -5.36 8.79 -20.16
#